data_7eb15d2bb11b68a6e32cbce207e1ea90
#
_entry.id   7eb15d2bb11b68a6e32cbce207e1ea90
#
_cell.length_a   1.000
_cell.length_b   1.000
_cell.length_c   1.000
_cell.angle_alpha   90.00
_cell.angle_beta   90.00
_cell.angle_gamma   90.00
#
_symmetry.space_group_name_H-M   'P 1'
#
loop_
_entity.id
_entity.type
_entity.pdbx_description
1 polymer ?
#
loop_
_entity_poly.entity_id
_entity_poly.type
_entity_poly.pdbx_seq_one_letter_code
_entity_poly.pdbx_strand_id
1 'polypeptide(L)'
;LARLEQLLAERAPVLLQATLPALRERLQDPAAARDALTELERLCEELDEYIGFELGPMFVPYGRIPSLDAYRALVAIPACTGANHSSLSRQLEWDRLAVRDAVRPEFRVFTGNDLAIDMVRYGSDYLLGLSTFAPDAFARRDRMWAAQDPGFWELNDLLQYLGHFTFRDPVPGYRHDAAMFFTLRGWASSDATPVGAPR
;
A
#
# COMPACT_ATOMS: atom_id res chain seq x y z
N LEU A 1 16.69 -16.97 15.19
CA LEU A 1 15.28 -17.07 14.86
C LEU A 1 14.39 -16.66 16.05
N ALA A 2 14.53 -17.30 17.23
CA ALA A 2 13.73 -17.01 18.43
C ALA A 2 13.80 -15.53 18.88
N ARG A 3 14.98 -14.89 18.79
CA ARG A 3 15.12 -13.46 19.11
C ARG A 3 14.44 -12.55 18.09
N LEU A 4 14.46 -12.90 16.81
CA LEU A 4 13.71 -12.18 15.76
C LEU A 4 12.19 -12.37 15.93
N GLU A 5 11.75 -13.60 16.21
CA GLU A 5 10.36 -13.89 16.51
C GLU A 5 9.89 -13.07 17.71
N GLN A 6 10.73 -12.92 18.73
CA GLN A 6 10.46 -12.08 19.91
C GLN A 6 10.41 -10.59 19.53
N LEU A 7 11.40 -10.05 18.82
CA LEU A 7 11.45 -8.65 18.39
C LEU A 7 10.29 -8.28 17.47
N LEU A 8 9.95 -9.14 16.52
CA LEU A 8 8.82 -8.94 15.63
C LEU A 8 7.48 -9.09 16.36
N ALA A 9 7.38 -9.99 17.35
CA ALA A 9 6.20 -10.12 18.18
C ALA A 9 5.97 -8.89 19.07
N GLU A 10 7.04 -8.30 19.57
CA GLU A 10 7.00 -7.12 20.43
C GLU A 10 6.79 -5.82 19.63
N ARG A 11 7.41 -5.69 18.44
CA ARG A 11 7.46 -4.46 17.67
C ARG A 11 6.63 -4.48 16.39
N ALA A 12 6.40 -5.65 15.79
CA ALA A 12 5.70 -5.77 14.51
C ALA A 12 4.99 -7.13 14.34
N PRO A 13 4.02 -7.50 15.20
CA PRO A 13 3.39 -8.84 15.18
C PRO A 13 2.71 -9.16 13.85
N VAL A 14 2.26 -8.18 13.09
CA VAL A 14 1.64 -8.36 11.78
C VAL A 14 2.68 -8.63 10.69
N LEU A 15 3.84 -7.96 10.75
CA LEU A 15 4.99 -8.28 9.90
C LEU A 15 5.45 -9.73 10.14
N LEU A 16 5.43 -10.19 11.38
CA LEU A 16 5.76 -11.56 11.73
C LEU A 16 4.81 -12.56 11.04
N GLN A 17 3.49 -12.33 11.08
CA GLN A 17 2.52 -13.23 10.46
C GLN A 17 2.57 -13.20 8.92
N ALA A 18 2.85 -12.05 8.32
CA ALA A 18 2.92 -11.89 6.89
C ALA A 18 4.25 -12.39 6.28
N THR A 19 5.37 -12.24 7.01
CA THR A 19 6.71 -12.53 6.49
C THR A 19 7.26 -13.89 6.94
N LEU A 20 6.80 -14.45 8.05
CA LEU A 20 7.28 -15.73 8.57
C LEU A 20 7.23 -16.88 7.56
N PRO A 21 6.17 -17.10 6.76
CA PRO A 21 6.16 -18.18 5.78
C PRO A 21 7.20 -17.97 4.68
N ALA A 22 7.33 -16.75 4.14
CA ALA A 22 8.32 -16.44 3.12
C ALA A 22 9.75 -16.42 3.68
N LEU A 23 9.91 -15.97 4.94
CA LEU A 23 11.18 -16.06 5.66
C LEU A 23 11.57 -17.52 5.90
N ARG A 24 10.65 -18.38 6.36
CA ARG A 24 10.93 -19.80 6.59
C ARG A 24 11.35 -20.52 5.32
N GLU A 25 10.80 -20.16 4.17
CA GLU A 25 11.21 -20.71 2.87
C GLU A 25 12.62 -20.23 2.47
N ARG A 26 12.94 -18.96 2.67
CA ARG A 26 14.28 -18.39 2.45
C ARG A 26 15.32 -18.86 3.47
N LEU A 27 14.90 -19.19 4.69
CA LEU A 27 15.75 -19.67 5.78
C LEU A 27 16.22 -21.12 5.60
N GLN A 28 15.90 -21.78 4.47
CA GLN A 28 16.46 -23.10 4.13
C GLN A 28 17.94 -23.02 3.75
N ASP A 29 18.45 -21.83 3.36
CA ASP A 29 19.88 -21.57 3.28
C ASP A 29 20.37 -20.87 4.57
N PRO A 30 21.19 -21.56 5.42
CA PRO A 30 21.61 -21.03 6.71
C PRO A 30 22.46 -19.74 6.65
N ALA A 31 23.13 -19.47 5.52
CA ALA A 31 23.95 -18.28 5.36
C ALA A 31 23.09 -17.06 4.99
N ALA A 32 22.26 -17.18 3.95
CA ALA A 32 21.33 -16.14 3.56
C ALA A 32 20.30 -15.80 4.67
N ALA A 33 19.93 -16.81 5.48
CA ALA A 33 19.10 -16.64 6.64
C ALA A 33 19.74 -15.75 7.72
N ARG A 34 21.01 -15.96 7.98
CA ARG A 34 21.73 -15.23 9.02
C ARG A 34 21.88 -13.76 8.67
N ASP A 35 22.22 -13.46 7.41
CA ASP A 35 22.39 -12.09 6.91
C ASP A 35 21.05 -11.34 6.91
N ALA A 36 19.97 -11.98 6.47
CA ALA A 36 18.62 -11.40 6.49
C ALA A 36 18.11 -11.15 7.92
N LEU A 37 18.45 -12.03 8.87
CA LEU A 37 18.10 -11.88 10.28
C LEU A 37 18.84 -10.71 10.92
N THR A 38 20.14 -10.58 10.67
CA THR A 38 20.97 -9.48 11.18
C THR A 38 20.50 -8.15 10.65
N GLU A 39 20.15 -8.06 9.35
CA GLU A 39 19.63 -6.83 8.76
C GLU A 39 18.23 -6.46 9.30
N LEU A 40 17.36 -7.42 9.50
CA LEU A 40 16.04 -7.18 10.10
C LEU A 40 16.14 -6.75 11.57
N GLU A 41 17.05 -7.36 12.36
CA GLU A 41 17.32 -6.93 13.72
C GLU A 41 17.80 -5.47 13.75
N ARG A 42 18.76 -5.12 12.89
CA ARG A 42 19.26 -3.76 12.73
C ARG A 42 18.16 -2.77 12.37
N LEU A 43 17.33 -3.09 11.36
CA LEU A 43 16.22 -2.24 10.95
C LEU A 43 15.19 -2.05 12.07
N CYS A 44 14.88 -3.10 12.83
CA CYS A 44 13.94 -3.00 13.97
C CYS A 44 14.51 -2.17 15.13
N GLU A 45 15.82 -2.11 15.30
CA GLU A 45 16.47 -1.29 16.33
C GLU A 45 16.59 0.18 15.91
N GLU A 46 16.72 0.47 14.61
CA GLU A 46 16.90 1.82 14.07
C GLU A 46 15.57 2.53 13.75
N LEU A 47 14.46 1.81 13.61
CA LEU A 47 13.18 2.41 13.25
C LEU A 47 12.44 2.93 14.48
N ASP A 48 12.44 4.26 14.65
CA ASP A 48 11.60 4.93 15.65
C ASP A 48 10.12 4.91 15.23
N GLU A 49 9.84 5.02 13.92
CA GLU A 49 8.51 4.98 13.34
C GLU A 49 8.49 4.22 12.00
N TYR A 50 7.37 3.56 11.70
CA TYR A 50 7.17 2.89 10.42
C TYR A 50 5.71 2.93 9.95
N ILE A 51 5.52 2.65 8.66
CA ILE A 51 4.22 2.46 8.03
C ILE A 51 4.06 0.99 7.64
N GLY A 52 2.96 0.37 8.08
CA GLY A 52 2.58 -0.97 7.67
C GLY A 52 2.14 -1.02 6.20
N PHE A 53 2.14 -2.21 5.62
CA PHE A 53 1.73 -2.40 4.23
C PHE A 53 0.89 -3.67 4.04
N GLU A 54 -0.35 -3.50 3.59
CA GLU A 54 -1.25 -4.57 3.20
C GLU A 54 -1.32 -4.61 1.67
N LEU A 55 -0.93 -5.73 1.07
CA LEU A 55 -0.93 -5.92 -0.38
C LEU A 55 -1.75 -7.14 -0.76
N GLY A 56 -2.80 -6.94 -1.55
CA GLY A 56 -3.67 -8.02 -2.00
C GLY A 56 -3.00 -8.97 -3.01
N PRO A 57 -3.51 -10.21 -3.12
CA PRO A 57 -2.94 -11.23 -4.00
C PRO A 57 -3.08 -10.89 -5.50
N MET A 58 -3.93 -9.93 -5.87
CA MET A 58 -4.05 -9.45 -7.25
C MET A 58 -2.80 -8.70 -7.73
N PHE A 59 -1.99 -8.17 -6.82
CA PHE A 59 -0.74 -7.48 -7.16
C PHE A 59 0.46 -8.43 -7.22
N VAL A 60 0.53 -9.39 -6.27
CA VAL A 60 1.62 -10.36 -6.17
C VAL A 60 1.09 -11.67 -5.59
N PRO A 61 1.61 -12.84 -6.01
CA PRO A 61 1.10 -14.14 -5.57
C PRO A 61 1.19 -14.39 -4.05
N TYR A 62 2.14 -13.74 -3.38
CA TYR A 62 2.33 -13.83 -1.93
C TYR A 62 1.60 -12.73 -1.15
N GLY A 63 0.87 -11.84 -1.85
CA GLY A 63 0.09 -10.76 -1.24
C GLY A 63 -0.97 -11.28 -0.29
N ARG A 64 -1.19 -10.55 0.81
CA ARG A 64 -2.16 -10.90 1.84
C ARG A 64 -2.82 -9.65 2.41
N ILE A 65 -4.12 -9.75 2.62
CA ILE A 65 -4.87 -8.78 3.41
C ILE A 65 -5.13 -9.44 4.78
N PRO A 66 -4.55 -8.92 5.87
CA PRO A 66 -4.71 -9.47 7.21
C PRO A 66 -6.17 -9.43 7.70
N SER A 67 -6.49 -10.26 8.69
CA SER A 67 -7.76 -10.17 9.40
C SER A 67 -7.89 -8.83 10.14
N LEU A 68 -9.11 -8.43 10.48
CA LEU A 68 -9.34 -7.20 11.27
C LEU A 68 -8.70 -7.26 12.66
N ASP A 69 -8.62 -8.45 13.26
CA ASP A 69 -7.94 -8.61 14.55
C ASP A 69 -6.43 -8.38 14.44
N ALA A 70 -5.80 -8.91 13.38
CA ALA A 70 -4.40 -8.64 13.11
C ALA A 70 -4.16 -7.15 12.78
N TYR A 71 -5.06 -6.51 12.03
CA TYR A 71 -5.00 -5.09 11.74
C TYR A 71 -5.17 -4.24 13.01
N ARG A 72 -6.10 -4.61 13.90
CA ARG A 72 -6.28 -3.96 15.21
C ARG A 72 -5.01 -4.03 16.06
N ALA A 73 -4.34 -5.19 16.06
CA ALA A 73 -3.05 -5.35 16.73
C ALA A 73 -1.96 -4.44 16.12
N LEU A 74 -1.94 -4.28 14.78
CA LEU A 74 -1.04 -3.36 14.09
C LEU A 74 -1.28 -1.91 14.51
N VAL A 75 -2.54 -1.46 14.49
CA VAL A 75 -2.93 -0.10 14.88
C VAL A 75 -2.54 0.22 16.31
N ALA A 76 -2.53 -0.77 17.20
CA ALA A 76 -2.15 -0.61 18.60
C ALA A 76 -0.63 -0.47 18.84
N ILE A 77 0.21 -0.75 17.83
CA ILE A 77 1.68 -0.62 17.98
C ILE A 77 2.07 0.87 17.90
N PRO A 78 2.66 1.46 18.95
CA PRO A 78 2.98 2.91 18.97
C PRO A 78 3.90 3.34 17.83
N ALA A 79 4.92 2.56 17.50
CA ALA A 79 5.87 2.86 16.43
C ALA A 79 5.27 2.75 15.01
N CYS A 80 4.13 2.06 14.85
CA CYS A 80 3.40 2.02 13.58
C CYS A 80 2.48 3.23 13.47
N THR A 81 2.83 4.21 12.64
CA THR A 81 2.10 5.48 12.52
C THR A 81 0.99 5.45 11.46
N GLY A 82 0.95 4.40 10.65
CA GLY A 82 -0.06 4.22 9.61
C GLY A 82 0.11 2.90 8.87
N ALA A 83 -0.82 2.59 7.98
CA ALA A 83 -0.70 1.44 7.08
C ALA A 83 -1.29 1.76 5.69
N ASN A 84 -0.57 1.36 4.64
CA ASN A 84 -1.10 1.34 3.29
C ASN A 84 -2.04 0.15 3.11
N HIS A 85 -3.21 0.37 2.55
CA HIS A 85 -4.21 -0.65 2.27
C HIS A 85 -4.44 -0.81 0.77
N SER A 86 -3.88 -1.86 0.17
CA SER A 86 -3.95 -2.15 -1.27
C SER A 86 -4.73 -3.45 -1.51
N SER A 87 -6.04 -3.43 -1.25
CA SER A 87 -6.94 -4.57 -1.48
C SER A 87 -7.81 -4.41 -2.73
N LEU A 88 -7.89 -3.20 -3.30
CA LEU A 88 -8.86 -2.78 -4.33
C LEU A 88 -10.34 -2.96 -3.90
N SER A 89 -10.57 -3.10 -2.59
CA SER A 89 -11.91 -3.25 -2.00
C SER A 89 -12.25 -2.08 -1.10
N ARG A 90 -13.27 -1.31 -1.46
CA ARG A 90 -13.81 -0.22 -0.65
C ARG A 90 -14.29 -0.70 0.72
N GLN A 91 -14.96 -1.85 0.77
CA GLN A 91 -15.46 -2.39 2.03
C GLN A 91 -14.35 -2.72 3.02
N LEU A 92 -13.29 -3.41 2.54
CA LEU A 92 -12.16 -3.72 3.40
C LEU A 92 -11.45 -2.47 3.93
N GLU A 93 -11.40 -1.39 3.13
CA GLU A 93 -10.81 -0.14 3.57
C GLU A 93 -11.69 0.59 4.59
N TRP A 94 -13.02 0.59 4.43
CA TRP A 94 -13.94 1.10 5.46
C TRP A 94 -13.79 0.37 6.79
N ASP A 95 -13.61 -0.95 6.75
CA ASP A 95 -13.37 -1.74 7.95
C ASP A 95 -12.07 -1.30 8.67
N ARG A 96 -11.02 -0.93 7.91
CA ARG A 96 -9.77 -0.38 8.47
C ARG A 96 -9.98 0.99 9.09
N LEU A 97 -10.72 1.87 8.43
CA LEU A 97 -11.07 3.18 8.98
C LEU A 97 -11.86 3.03 10.29
N ALA A 98 -12.82 2.12 10.34
CA ALA A 98 -13.58 1.85 11.56
C ALA A 98 -12.70 1.33 12.71
N VAL A 99 -11.73 0.47 12.41
CA VAL A 99 -10.74 0.02 13.40
C VAL A 99 -9.87 1.17 13.87
N ARG A 100 -9.35 2.00 12.96
CA ARG A 100 -8.58 3.19 13.27
C ARG A 100 -9.33 4.11 14.23
N ASP A 101 -10.57 4.45 13.89
CA ASP A 101 -11.41 5.36 14.69
C ASP A 101 -11.69 4.83 16.10
N ALA A 102 -11.81 3.49 16.23
CA ALA A 102 -12.08 2.85 17.52
C ALA A 102 -10.84 2.65 18.40
N VAL A 103 -9.65 2.49 17.81
CA VAL A 103 -8.41 2.10 18.54
C VAL A 103 -7.45 3.26 18.69
N ARG A 104 -7.18 3.98 17.59
CA ARG A 104 -6.18 5.04 17.54
C ARG A 104 -6.49 6.04 16.40
N PRO A 105 -7.31 7.07 16.66
CA PRO A 105 -7.80 8.01 15.64
C PRO A 105 -6.71 8.75 14.86
N GLU A 106 -5.51 8.93 15.43
CA GLU A 106 -4.36 9.55 14.78
C GLU A 106 -3.60 8.62 13.83
N PHE A 107 -3.90 7.31 13.83
CA PHE A 107 -3.29 6.35 12.92
C PHE A 107 -3.73 6.61 11.47
N ARG A 108 -2.80 6.62 10.53
CA ARG A 108 -3.09 6.91 9.13
C ARG A 108 -3.44 5.64 8.36
N VAL A 109 -4.60 5.67 7.70
CA VAL A 109 -4.98 4.65 6.72
C VAL A 109 -4.67 5.21 5.34
N PHE A 110 -3.57 4.78 4.74
CA PHE A 110 -3.20 5.21 3.40
C PHE A 110 -3.93 4.37 2.37
N THR A 111 -4.78 5.01 1.56
CA THR A 111 -5.47 4.29 0.49
C THR A 111 -4.50 3.90 -0.63
N GLY A 112 -4.41 2.61 -0.90
CA GLY A 112 -3.83 2.02 -2.11
C GLY A 112 -4.92 1.46 -3.03
N ASN A 113 -6.15 1.95 -2.87
CA ASN A 113 -7.32 1.46 -3.61
C ASN A 113 -7.55 2.28 -4.88
N ASP A 114 -6.83 1.92 -5.93
CA ASP A 114 -6.91 2.59 -7.23
C ASP A 114 -8.29 2.47 -7.91
N LEU A 115 -9.16 1.57 -7.42
CA LEU A 115 -10.55 1.44 -7.87
C LEU A 115 -11.56 2.22 -6.99
N ALA A 116 -11.09 2.92 -5.95
CA ALA A 116 -11.91 3.74 -5.07
C ALA A 116 -11.12 4.95 -4.55
N ILE A 117 -10.68 5.80 -5.47
CA ILE A 117 -9.83 6.96 -5.16
C ILE A 117 -10.51 8.04 -4.31
N ASP A 118 -11.82 7.98 -4.16
CA ASP A 118 -12.61 8.85 -3.31
C ASP A 118 -12.59 8.45 -1.82
N MET A 119 -11.87 7.40 -1.44
CA MET A 119 -11.75 6.97 -0.03
C MET A 119 -11.16 8.05 0.88
N VAL A 120 -10.40 9.00 0.34
CA VAL A 120 -9.93 10.20 1.05
C VAL A 120 -11.05 11.01 1.68
N ARG A 121 -12.26 10.97 1.12
CA ARG A 121 -13.46 11.64 1.66
C ARG A 121 -13.95 11.00 2.97
N TYR A 122 -13.61 9.76 3.17
CA TYR A 122 -13.99 8.98 4.34
C TYR A 122 -12.88 8.94 5.40
N GLY A 123 -11.81 9.70 5.18
CA GLY A 123 -10.71 9.86 6.13
C GLY A 123 -9.48 8.99 5.87
N SER A 124 -9.36 8.40 4.66
CA SER A 124 -8.09 7.82 4.22
C SER A 124 -7.10 8.92 3.82
N ASP A 125 -5.83 8.68 4.08
CA ASP A 125 -4.71 9.43 3.52
C ASP A 125 -4.31 8.87 2.14
N TYR A 126 -3.38 9.55 1.45
CA TYR A 126 -2.96 9.13 0.11
C TYR A 126 -1.73 8.25 0.08
N LEU A 127 -1.81 7.14 -0.65
CA LEU A 127 -0.69 6.42 -1.23
C LEU A 127 -1.17 5.56 -2.41
N LEU A 128 -1.67 6.19 -3.47
CA LEU A 128 -2.24 5.53 -4.65
C LEU A 128 -1.19 5.31 -5.75
N GLY A 129 -1.17 4.11 -6.33
CA GLY A 129 -0.42 3.82 -7.55
C GLY A 129 -0.88 4.71 -8.72
N LEU A 130 -2.18 4.90 -8.84
CA LEU A 130 -2.80 5.72 -9.88
C LEU A 130 -2.34 7.20 -9.86
N SER A 131 -2.02 7.75 -8.69
CA SER A 131 -1.55 9.14 -8.59
C SER A 131 -0.23 9.39 -9.33
N THR A 132 0.55 8.35 -9.62
CA THR A 132 1.80 8.47 -10.42
C THR A 132 1.52 8.79 -11.89
N PHE A 133 0.35 8.43 -12.43
CA PHE A 133 -0.02 8.72 -13.82
C PHE A 133 -0.23 10.21 -14.06
N ALA A 134 -0.89 10.89 -13.13
CA ALA A 134 -1.29 12.28 -13.25
C ALA A 134 -1.18 13.02 -11.91
N PRO A 135 0.03 13.16 -11.32
CA PRO A 135 0.23 13.77 -10.01
C PRO A 135 -0.28 15.20 -9.94
N ASP A 136 -0.20 15.95 -11.02
CA ASP A 136 -0.73 17.31 -11.16
C ASP A 136 -2.26 17.36 -11.05
N ALA A 137 -2.94 16.40 -11.70
CA ALA A 137 -4.41 16.30 -11.64
C ALA A 137 -4.88 15.85 -10.24
N PHE A 138 -4.19 14.89 -9.61
CA PHE A 138 -4.48 14.50 -8.23
C PHE A 138 -4.24 15.65 -7.25
N ALA A 139 -3.14 16.37 -7.37
CA ALA A 139 -2.89 17.56 -6.53
C ALA A 139 -3.92 18.66 -6.75
N ARG A 140 -4.44 18.84 -7.99
CA ARG A 140 -5.55 19.74 -8.26
C ARG A 140 -6.83 19.26 -7.59
N ARG A 141 -7.17 17.97 -7.72
CA ARG A 141 -8.35 17.37 -7.10
C ARG A 141 -8.35 17.57 -5.58
N ASP A 142 -7.20 17.40 -4.91
CA ASP A 142 -7.09 17.58 -3.47
C ASP A 142 -7.29 19.03 -3.04
N ARG A 143 -6.76 19.99 -3.81
CA ARG A 143 -7.05 21.42 -3.58
C ARG A 143 -8.52 21.74 -3.74
N MET A 144 -9.19 21.15 -4.76
CA MET A 144 -10.63 21.32 -4.97
C MET A 144 -11.43 20.74 -3.79
N TRP A 145 -11.03 19.56 -3.29
CA TRP A 145 -11.65 18.97 -2.10
C TRP A 145 -11.52 19.87 -0.87
N ALA A 146 -10.31 20.35 -0.58
CA ALA A 146 -10.06 21.25 0.53
C ALA A 146 -10.83 22.58 0.43
N ALA A 147 -11.03 23.08 -0.79
CA ALA A 147 -11.79 24.29 -1.07
C ALA A 147 -13.31 24.07 -1.18
N GLN A 148 -13.79 22.84 -1.03
CA GLN A 148 -15.19 22.45 -1.27
C GLN A 148 -15.71 22.84 -2.67
N ASP A 149 -14.82 22.81 -3.67
CA ASP A 149 -15.14 23.13 -5.07
C ASP A 149 -15.99 22.00 -5.66
N PRO A 150 -17.19 22.31 -6.20
CA PRO A 150 -18.08 21.31 -6.82
C PRO A 150 -17.47 20.61 -8.02
N GLY A 151 -16.51 21.22 -8.71
CA GLY A 151 -15.75 20.60 -9.80
C GLY A 151 -14.87 19.42 -9.37
N PHE A 152 -14.70 19.19 -8.05
CA PHE A 152 -14.01 18.01 -7.51
C PHE A 152 -14.57 16.72 -8.10
N TRP A 153 -15.89 16.60 -8.20
CA TRP A 153 -16.55 15.38 -8.64
C TRP A 153 -16.24 15.02 -10.08
N GLU A 154 -16.30 16.00 -10.96
CA GLU A 154 -15.98 15.80 -12.37
C GLU A 154 -14.54 15.32 -12.55
N LEU A 155 -13.59 15.98 -11.89
CA LEU A 155 -12.18 15.58 -11.95
C LEU A 155 -11.94 14.22 -11.29
N ASN A 156 -12.61 13.95 -10.14
CA ASN A 156 -12.53 12.66 -9.47
C ASN A 156 -13.02 11.52 -10.36
N ASP A 157 -14.13 11.70 -11.06
CA ASP A 157 -14.72 10.68 -11.92
C ASP A 157 -13.84 10.39 -13.14
N LEU A 158 -13.21 11.41 -13.72
CA LEU A 158 -12.24 11.23 -14.80
C LEU A 158 -11.01 10.44 -14.33
N LEU A 159 -10.48 10.76 -13.15
CA LEU A 159 -9.35 10.03 -12.55
C LEU A 159 -9.76 8.61 -12.14
N GLN A 160 -10.98 8.42 -11.64
CA GLN A 160 -11.49 7.09 -11.30
C GLN A 160 -11.67 6.23 -12.56
N TYR A 161 -12.13 6.82 -13.67
CA TYR A 161 -12.19 6.12 -14.96
C TYR A 161 -10.79 5.66 -15.41
N LEU A 162 -9.78 6.52 -15.28
CA LEU A 162 -8.40 6.15 -15.55
C LEU A 162 -7.96 4.96 -14.66
N GLY A 163 -8.33 4.97 -13.37
CA GLY A 163 -8.06 3.86 -12.44
C GLY A 163 -8.69 2.54 -12.91
N HIS A 164 -9.96 2.54 -13.25
CA HIS A 164 -10.64 1.36 -13.78
C HIS A 164 -10.04 0.85 -15.10
N PHE A 165 -9.57 1.75 -15.93
CA PHE A 165 -8.92 1.39 -17.18
C PHE A 165 -7.54 0.76 -16.98
N THR A 166 -6.74 1.27 -16.04
CA THR A 166 -5.33 0.88 -15.86
C THR A 166 -5.13 -0.26 -14.86
N PHE A 167 -6.01 -0.42 -13.88
CA PHE A 167 -5.95 -1.49 -12.87
C PHE A 167 -6.90 -2.66 -13.16
N ARG A 168 -7.23 -2.88 -14.45
CA ARG A 168 -7.95 -4.08 -14.91
C ARG A 168 -7.08 -5.31 -14.84
N ASP A 169 -7.69 -6.49 -14.92
CA ASP A 169 -6.95 -7.76 -14.98
C ASP A 169 -6.11 -7.90 -16.28
N PRO A 170 -4.87 -8.37 -16.17
CA PRO A 170 -4.13 -8.64 -14.93
C PRO A 170 -3.62 -7.34 -14.29
N VAL A 171 -3.96 -7.12 -13.01
CA VAL A 171 -3.64 -5.88 -12.28
C VAL A 171 -2.18 -5.41 -12.43
N PRO A 172 -1.14 -6.28 -12.38
CA PRO A 172 0.25 -5.85 -12.56
C PRO A 172 0.56 -5.17 -13.90
N GLY A 173 -0.34 -5.27 -14.89
CA GLY A 173 -0.24 -4.56 -16.18
C GLY A 173 -0.26 -3.04 -16.05
N TYR A 174 -0.80 -2.48 -14.95
CA TYR A 174 -0.80 -1.04 -14.69
C TYR A 174 0.58 -0.39 -14.80
N ARG A 175 1.66 -1.14 -14.56
CA ARG A 175 3.04 -0.64 -14.69
C ARG A 175 3.40 -0.27 -16.12
N HIS A 176 2.94 -1.07 -17.08
CA HIS A 176 3.11 -0.76 -18.50
C HIS A 176 2.20 0.41 -18.91
N ASP A 177 0.95 0.40 -18.45
CA ASP A 177 0.02 1.51 -18.68
C ASP A 177 0.61 2.84 -18.16
N ALA A 178 1.28 2.83 -16.99
CA ALA A 178 1.97 4.01 -16.45
C ALA A 178 3.13 4.46 -17.36
N ALA A 179 3.94 3.54 -17.86
CA ALA A 179 5.04 3.86 -18.77
C ALA A 179 4.54 4.45 -20.09
N MET A 180 3.46 3.90 -20.64
CA MET A 180 2.78 4.48 -21.83
C MET A 180 2.27 5.88 -21.53
N PHE A 181 1.62 6.10 -20.39
CA PHE A 181 1.08 7.40 -20.00
C PHE A 181 2.18 8.44 -19.84
N PHE A 182 3.31 8.09 -19.23
CA PHE A 182 4.49 8.96 -19.11
C PHE A 182 5.06 9.32 -20.47
N THR A 183 5.08 8.37 -21.39
CA THR A 183 5.54 8.62 -22.78
C THR A 183 4.57 9.58 -23.49
N LEU A 184 3.28 9.38 -23.38
CA LEU A 184 2.25 10.27 -23.94
C LEU A 184 2.34 11.70 -23.38
N ARG A 185 2.72 11.83 -22.11
CA ARG A 185 2.92 13.15 -21.46
C ARG A 185 4.28 13.78 -21.76
N GLY A 186 5.15 13.09 -22.47
CA GLY A 186 6.52 13.55 -22.77
C GLY A 186 7.47 13.51 -21.57
N TRP A 187 7.14 12.78 -20.51
CA TRP A 187 7.96 12.61 -19.31
C TRP A 187 8.98 11.47 -19.45
N ALA A 188 8.70 10.53 -20.32
CA ALA A 188 9.60 9.44 -20.68
C ALA A 188 9.78 9.37 -22.19
N SER A 189 10.93 8.89 -22.65
CA SER A 189 11.24 8.71 -24.08
C SER A 189 10.71 7.37 -24.64
N SER A 190 10.26 6.45 -23.78
CA SER A 190 9.83 5.12 -24.16
C SER A 190 8.89 4.55 -23.08
N ASP A 191 7.96 3.69 -23.51
CA ASP A 191 7.10 2.86 -22.67
C ASP A 191 7.72 1.49 -22.35
N ALA A 192 9.02 1.29 -22.63
CA ALA A 192 9.69 0.03 -22.37
C ALA A 192 9.64 -0.34 -20.88
N THR A 193 9.21 -1.58 -20.61
CA THR A 193 9.18 -2.19 -19.28
C THR A 193 10.15 -3.36 -19.22
N PRO A 194 10.57 -3.82 -18.02
CA PRO A 194 11.39 -5.01 -17.89
C PRO A 194 10.81 -6.22 -18.64
N VAL A 195 11.68 -7.06 -19.16
CA VAL A 195 11.26 -8.30 -19.88
C VAL A 195 10.43 -9.17 -18.93
N GLY A 196 9.31 -9.68 -19.44
CA GLY A 196 8.38 -10.50 -18.66
C GLY A 196 7.38 -9.72 -17.78
N ALA A 197 7.41 -8.37 -17.77
CA ALA A 197 6.36 -7.61 -17.13
C ALA A 197 5.01 -7.78 -17.87
N PRO A 198 3.88 -7.90 -17.16
CA PRO A 198 2.55 -7.91 -17.77
C PRO A 198 2.29 -6.63 -18.58
N ARG A 199 1.58 -6.76 -19.69
CA ARG A 199 1.17 -5.67 -20.58
C ARG A 199 -0.32 -5.63 -20.73
#